data_48d8ed9fed312c8bbf4525b2593e1578
#
_entry.id   48d8ed9fed312c8bbf4525b2593e1578
#
_cell.length_a   1.000
_cell.length_b   1.000
_cell.length_c   1.000
_cell.angle_alpha   90.00
_cell.angle_beta   90.00
_cell.angle_gamma   90.00
#
_symmetry.space_group_name_H-M   'P 1'
#
loop_
_entity.id
_entity.type
_entity.pdbx_description
1 polymer ?
#
loop_
_entity_poly.entity_id
_entity_poly.type
_entity_poly.pdbx_seq_one_letter_code
_entity_poly.pdbx_strand_id
1 'polypeptide(L)'
;GVRLVGSEMCIRDRYKKYACLALLCIAVEAVLELMVPMIMADLIDNGVANGDTAYIYTKGLQMAGCAVLALILGIGSARFSALAGQGLGANIRQAEYEKLQSYSFANIDHFRVSSLVTRLTSDVTNIQNSVSTGMRPFGRSPVMLIFASSVAFTINRTLAFVFFVALPILAVLLIIIIMNVRPLYGRMQNAIDLVNRSIQENLTAIRVVKAYVRGDYEVAKFEEVNANLKKESEKAFGIAVLNMPAMQFVMYGTIISILFIGGHLINAGQLKIGELTSFLSYVLLILNSLMMMSNVFLMMTRSLASASRIVEVLDEKIDITDEQAEDISVKKGSIEFDHVWFKYKKEAKEYVLSDVSFNIEAGQTIGIIGQTGSAKTTLVSLIPRLYDATKGTVRIDGIDVKKYPMRHLRDAIAVVLQKNTLFSGSLLSNLYWGNENASMEEINEACHIACVDEFLDRLPQGYDTDMGQGGVNVSGGQKQRICIARAILKKPKVLILDDSTSAVDTATEAKIREGLAKKLPDMTKIVIAQRISSVKHADQIIILDRGKVAAIGTHETLLANNRIYQEIYESQKEGVDL
;
A
#
# COMPACT_ATOMS: atom_id res chain seq x y z
N GLY A 1 1.68 20.56 -10.70
CA GLY A 1 0.26 20.51 -10.45
C GLY A 1 -0.27 19.10 -10.47
N VAL A 2 -0.30 18.44 -9.31
CA VAL A 2 -1.06 17.19 -9.17
C VAL A 2 -2.53 17.58 -9.24
N ARG A 3 -3.19 17.30 -10.35
CA ARG A 3 -4.64 17.42 -10.48
C ARG A 3 -5.29 16.29 -9.69
N LEU A 4 -5.75 16.60 -8.50
CA LEU A 4 -6.60 15.77 -7.70
C LEU A 4 -8.05 16.14 -8.03
N VAL A 5 -8.84 15.27 -8.66
CA VAL A 5 -10.18 15.55 -9.21
C VAL A 5 -11.28 14.98 -8.32
N GLY A 6 -12.31 15.77 -8.02
CA GLY A 6 -13.58 15.33 -7.45
C GLY A 6 -13.59 15.14 -5.92
N SER A 7 -13.68 13.92 -5.44
CA SER A 7 -13.74 13.58 -4.00
C SER A 7 -12.53 14.04 -3.19
N GLU A 8 -11.42 14.30 -3.87
CA GLU A 8 -10.13 14.71 -3.31
C GLU A 8 -10.10 16.20 -2.88
N MET A 9 -10.98 17.04 -3.44
CA MET A 9 -11.11 18.42 -2.98
C MET A 9 -11.58 18.49 -1.52
N CYS A 10 -12.45 17.55 -1.10
CA CYS A 10 -12.89 17.42 0.29
C CYS A 10 -11.78 16.95 1.24
N ILE A 11 -10.87 16.07 0.78
CA ILE A 11 -9.74 15.57 1.58
C ILE A 11 -8.79 16.71 1.96
N ARG A 12 -8.49 17.59 1.00
CA ARG A 12 -7.62 18.75 1.17
C ARG A 12 -8.24 19.84 2.03
N ASP A 13 -9.53 20.11 1.86
CA ASP A 13 -10.19 21.30 2.44
C ASP A 13 -10.40 21.20 3.94
N ARG A 14 -10.59 20.01 4.49
CA ARG A 14 -10.85 19.80 5.92
C ARG A 14 -9.68 20.25 6.81
N TYR A 15 -8.44 20.10 6.35
CA TYR A 15 -7.23 20.38 7.15
C TYR A 15 -6.47 21.63 6.71
N LYS A 16 -6.89 22.34 5.66
CA LYS A 16 -6.27 23.60 5.20
C LYS A 16 -6.17 24.66 6.30
N LYS A 17 -7.19 24.77 7.13
CA LYS A 17 -7.22 25.74 8.24
C LYS A 17 -6.06 25.52 9.20
N TYR A 18 -5.77 24.27 9.55
CA TYR A 18 -4.66 23.93 10.44
C TYR A 18 -3.30 24.18 9.77
N ALA A 19 -3.16 23.88 8.48
CA ALA A 19 -1.94 24.19 7.73
C ALA A 19 -1.68 25.70 7.66
N CYS A 20 -2.70 26.50 7.37
CA CYS A 20 -2.59 27.98 7.36
C CYS A 20 -2.26 28.54 8.74
N LEU A 21 -2.90 28.04 9.81
CA LEU A 21 -2.60 28.45 11.19
C LEU A 21 -1.18 28.06 11.59
N ALA A 22 -0.71 26.87 11.19
CA ALA A 22 0.69 26.47 11.42
C ALA A 22 1.68 27.43 10.76
N LEU A 23 1.49 27.75 9.47
CA LEU A 23 2.35 28.67 8.74
C LEU A 23 2.32 30.07 9.34
N LEU A 24 1.16 30.56 9.78
CA LEU A 24 1.04 31.85 10.45
C LEU A 24 1.82 31.85 11.77
N CYS A 25 1.66 30.81 12.60
CA CYS A 25 2.42 30.70 13.85
C CYS A 25 3.92 30.65 13.59
N ILE A 26 4.38 29.90 12.57
CA ILE A 26 5.79 29.81 12.18
C ILE A 26 6.34 31.16 11.74
N ALA A 27 5.58 31.90 10.93
CA ALA A 27 6.02 33.22 10.44
C ALA A 27 6.16 34.23 11.59
N VAL A 28 5.19 34.29 12.50
CA VAL A 28 5.24 35.18 13.66
C VAL A 28 6.34 34.76 14.65
N GLU A 29 6.50 33.44 14.92
CA GLU A 29 7.59 32.89 15.72
C GLU A 29 8.95 33.33 15.16
N ALA A 30 9.16 33.20 13.84
CA ALA A 30 10.39 33.59 13.18
C ALA A 30 10.71 35.10 13.33
N VAL A 31 9.69 35.95 13.23
CA VAL A 31 9.84 37.39 13.43
C VAL A 31 10.24 37.71 14.88
N LEU A 32 9.59 37.07 15.87
CA LEU A 32 9.94 37.27 17.29
C LEU A 32 11.38 36.83 17.58
N GLU A 33 11.82 35.70 17.02
CA GLU A 33 13.22 35.25 17.16
C GLU A 33 14.23 36.25 16.57
N LEU A 34 13.88 36.92 15.48
CA LEU A 34 14.73 37.96 14.87
C LEU A 34 14.79 39.26 15.70
N MET A 35 13.76 39.54 16.49
CA MET A 35 13.74 40.70 17.37
C MET A 35 14.69 40.55 18.58
N VAL A 36 14.93 39.33 19.05
CA VAL A 36 15.75 39.08 20.23
C VAL A 36 17.18 39.59 20.08
N PRO A 37 17.94 39.32 18.99
CA PRO A 37 19.26 39.89 18.79
C PRO A 37 19.24 41.44 18.65
N MET A 38 18.18 42.03 18.08
CA MET A 38 18.05 43.50 17.99
C MET A 38 17.92 44.14 19.39
N ILE A 39 17.03 43.57 20.23
CA ILE A 39 16.84 44.03 21.61
C ILE A 39 18.12 43.82 22.42
N MET A 40 18.87 42.74 22.16
CA MET A 40 20.16 42.45 22.79
C MET A 40 21.20 43.51 22.43
N ALA A 41 21.28 43.92 21.15
CA ALA A 41 22.16 44.99 20.72
C ALA A 41 21.88 46.30 21.47
N ASP A 42 20.60 46.67 21.51
CA ASP A 42 20.13 47.89 22.16
C ASP A 42 20.40 47.85 23.69
N LEU A 43 20.21 46.69 24.33
CA LEU A 43 20.53 46.45 25.72
C LEU A 43 22.04 46.67 26.01
N ILE A 44 22.91 46.15 25.15
CA ILE A 44 24.37 46.29 25.30
C ILE A 44 24.80 47.73 25.06
N ASP A 45 24.36 48.35 23.95
CA ASP A 45 24.86 49.66 23.50
C ASP A 45 24.32 50.84 24.31
N ASN A 46 23.12 50.75 24.87
CA ASN A 46 22.49 51.83 25.62
C ASN A 46 22.32 51.51 27.11
N GLY A 47 22.18 50.25 27.50
CA GLY A 47 22.05 49.83 28.89
C GLY A 47 23.41 49.63 29.57
N VAL A 48 24.16 48.62 29.05
CA VAL A 48 25.44 48.21 29.67
C VAL A 48 26.50 49.30 29.52
N ALA A 49 26.62 49.90 28.33
CA ALA A 49 27.61 50.95 28.05
C ALA A 49 27.41 52.21 28.91
N ASN A 50 26.16 52.54 29.29
CA ASN A 50 25.84 53.69 30.14
C ASN A 50 25.65 53.33 31.62
N GLY A 51 25.71 52.06 31.99
CA GLY A 51 25.47 51.59 33.36
C GLY A 51 24.03 51.74 33.86
N ASP A 52 23.05 51.90 32.93
CA ASP A 52 21.64 52.07 33.26
C ASP A 52 20.98 50.72 33.55
N THR A 53 20.91 50.39 34.84
CA THR A 53 20.31 49.12 35.30
C THR A 53 18.82 49.02 35.02
N ALA A 54 18.08 50.15 35.07
CA ALA A 54 16.64 50.17 34.81
C ALA A 54 16.33 49.81 33.34
N TYR A 55 17.16 50.38 32.44
CA TYR A 55 17.08 50.07 31.00
C TYR A 55 17.40 48.58 30.72
N ILE A 56 18.44 48.03 31.37
CA ILE A 56 18.82 46.62 31.25
C ILE A 56 17.65 45.72 31.68
N TYR A 57 17.01 45.97 32.83
CA TYR A 57 15.86 45.20 33.28
C TYR A 57 14.67 45.29 32.31
N THR A 58 14.39 46.46 31.77
CA THR A 58 13.28 46.68 30.82
C THR A 58 13.51 45.90 29.53
N LYS A 59 14.71 45.96 28.95
CA LYS A 59 15.07 45.25 27.71
C LYS A 59 15.16 43.74 27.96
N GLY A 60 15.68 43.30 29.10
CA GLY A 60 15.69 41.91 29.52
C GLY A 60 14.27 41.31 29.63
N LEU A 61 13.34 42.10 30.22
CA LEU A 61 11.93 41.66 30.30
C LEU A 61 11.28 41.59 28.89
N GLN A 62 11.58 42.53 27.98
CA GLN A 62 11.13 42.46 26.59
C GLN A 62 11.65 41.21 25.88
N MET A 63 12.94 40.88 26.01
CA MET A 63 13.52 39.64 25.46
C MET A 63 12.83 38.39 26.01
N ALA A 64 12.60 38.33 27.35
CA ALA A 64 11.88 37.24 27.99
C ALA A 64 10.46 37.13 27.46
N GLY A 65 9.76 38.26 27.28
CA GLY A 65 8.42 38.29 26.65
C GLY A 65 8.40 37.74 25.24
N CYS A 66 9.36 38.18 24.39
CA CYS A 66 9.51 37.63 23.04
C CYS A 66 9.77 36.11 23.06
N ALA A 67 10.65 35.64 23.95
CA ALA A 67 10.96 34.21 24.07
C ALA A 67 9.72 33.36 24.51
N VAL A 68 8.94 33.85 25.47
CA VAL A 68 7.71 33.18 25.93
C VAL A 68 6.65 33.15 24.80
N LEU A 69 6.47 34.25 24.07
CA LEU A 69 5.56 34.29 22.92
C LEU A 69 6.03 33.36 21.80
N ALA A 70 7.31 33.34 21.49
CA ALA A 70 7.89 32.42 20.52
C ALA A 70 7.69 30.95 20.92
N LEU A 71 7.85 30.62 22.22
CA LEU A 71 7.57 29.29 22.74
C LEU A 71 6.10 28.88 22.54
N ILE A 72 5.15 29.76 22.88
CA ILE A 72 3.72 29.49 22.72
C ILE A 72 3.37 29.26 21.24
N LEU A 73 3.89 30.11 20.36
CA LEU A 73 3.69 29.98 18.90
C LEU A 73 4.37 28.74 18.35
N GLY A 74 5.55 28.38 18.86
CA GLY A 74 6.27 27.17 18.52
C GLY A 74 5.48 25.90 18.87
N ILE A 75 4.90 25.84 20.06
CA ILE A 75 3.99 24.75 20.48
C ILE A 75 2.74 24.73 19.60
N GLY A 76 2.13 25.91 19.33
CA GLY A 76 0.98 26.03 18.43
C GLY A 76 1.27 25.53 17.02
N SER A 77 2.39 25.96 16.46
CA SER A 77 2.83 25.56 15.11
C SER A 77 3.06 24.04 15.01
N ALA A 78 3.70 23.44 16.00
CA ALA A 78 3.94 22.00 16.06
C ALA A 78 2.62 21.22 16.13
N ARG A 79 1.70 21.65 16.99
CA ARG A 79 0.37 21.03 17.13
C ARG A 79 -0.45 21.13 15.84
N PHE A 80 -0.52 22.31 15.23
CA PHE A 80 -1.29 22.50 14.00
C PHE A 80 -0.66 21.76 12.81
N SER A 81 0.66 21.72 12.70
CA SER A 81 1.36 20.94 11.68
C SER A 81 1.11 19.44 11.85
N ALA A 82 1.13 18.94 13.09
CA ALA A 82 0.82 17.54 13.38
C ALA A 82 -0.64 17.20 13.02
N LEU A 83 -1.61 18.03 13.40
CA LEU A 83 -3.02 17.84 13.05
C LEU A 83 -3.24 17.85 11.53
N ALA A 84 -2.60 18.77 10.82
CA ALA A 84 -2.68 18.85 9.37
C ALA A 84 -2.08 17.60 8.71
N GLY A 85 -0.88 17.17 9.11
CA GLY A 85 -0.19 16.02 8.53
C GLY A 85 -0.88 14.70 8.84
N GLN A 86 -1.26 14.46 10.10
CA GLN A 86 -1.95 13.23 10.50
C GLN A 86 -3.32 13.10 9.85
N GLY A 87 -4.09 14.20 9.83
CA GLY A 87 -5.39 14.22 9.18
C GLY A 87 -5.31 14.01 7.67
N LEU A 88 -4.33 14.62 7.00
CA LEU A 88 -4.07 14.36 5.57
C LEU A 88 -3.76 12.89 5.33
N GLY A 89 -2.86 12.29 6.13
CA GLY A 89 -2.51 10.89 6.00
C GLY A 89 -3.71 9.95 6.20
N ALA A 90 -4.56 10.21 7.19
CA ALA A 90 -5.77 9.42 7.42
C ALA A 90 -6.73 9.49 6.22
N ASN A 91 -6.96 10.69 5.67
CA ASN A 91 -7.85 10.87 4.53
C ASN A 91 -7.30 10.21 3.25
N ILE A 92 -5.98 10.29 3.00
CA ILE A 92 -5.37 9.61 1.84
C ILE A 92 -5.55 8.10 1.96
N ARG A 93 -5.27 7.51 3.14
CA ARG A 93 -5.46 6.05 3.37
C ARG A 93 -6.91 5.63 3.12
N GLN A 94 -7.85 6.42 3.61
CA GLN A 94 -9.27 6.15 3.41
C GLN A 94 -9.63 6.20 1.92
N ALA A 95 -9.22 7.24 1.20
CA ALA A 95 -9.50 7.38 -0.23
C ALA A 95 -8.85 6.26 -1.07
N GLU A 96 -7.59 5.90 -0.78
CA GLU A 96 -6.95 4.75 -1.45
C GLU A 96 -7.66 3.44 -1.15
N TYR A 97 -8.06 3.22 0.10
CA TYR A 97 -8.77 2.00 0.49
C TYR A 97 -10.15 1.90 -0.18
N GLU A 98 -10.92 2.97 -0.20
CA GLU A 98 -12.21 3.06 -0.91
C GLU A 98 -12.02 2.80 -2.42
N LYS A 99 -10.99 3.39 -3.02
CA LYS A 99 -10.65 3.17 -4.43
C LYS A 99 -10.30 1.71 -4.71
N LEU A 100 -9.49 1.07 -3.85
CA LEU A 100 -9.13 -0.35 -3.98
C LEU A 100 -10.35 -1.27 -3.86
N GLN A 101 -11.35 -0.93 -3.02
CA GLN A 101 -12.59 -1.71 -2.93
C GLN A 101 -13.44 -1.61 -4.22
N SER A 102 -13.27 -0.55 -5.00
CA SER A 102 -13.96 -0.39 -6.29
C SER A 102 -13.25 -1.05 -7.47
N TYR A 103 -12.04 -1.56 -7.29
CA TYR A 103 -11.25 -2.19 -8.34
C TYR A 103 -11.84 -3.51 -8.81
N SER A 104 -11.73 -3.79 -10.11
CA SER A 104 -11.92 -5.11 -10.66
C SER A 104 -10.71 -6.01 -10.38
N PHE A 105 -10.84 -7.30 -10.68
CA PHE A 105 -9.71 -8.22 -10.60
C PHE A 105 -8.59 -7.83 -11.57
N ALA A 106 -8.90 -7.33 -12.76
CA ALA A 106 -7.91 -6.87 -13.72
C ALA A 106 -7.10 -5.68 -13.20
N ASN A 107 -7.75 -4.73 -12.50
CA ASN A 107 -7.04 -3.63 -11.84
C ASN A 107 -6.13 -4.16 -10.71
N ILE A 108 -6.59 -5.12 -9.89
CA ILE A 108 -5.78 -5.71 -8.81
C ILE A 108 -4.58 -6.48 -9.39
N ASP A 109 -4.77 -7.21 -10.49
CA ASP A 109 -3.69 -7.96 -11.16
C ASP A 109 -2.62 -7.04 -11.78
N HIS A 110 -2.99 -5.80 -12.14
CA HIS A 110 -2.05 -4.78 -12.60
C HIS A 110 -1.05 -4.39 -11.51
N PHE A 111 -1.46 -4.38 -10.26
CA PHE A 111 -0.63 -4.07 -9.11
C PHE A 111 -0.23 -5.34 -8.35
N ARG A 112 0.99 -5.35 -7.80
CA ARG A 112 1.36 -6.38 -6.82
C ARG A 112 0.76 -6.01 -5.46
N VAL A 113 0.15 -6.96 -4.76
CA VAL A 113 -0.45 -6.74 -3.43
C VAL A 113 0.54 -6.09 -2.45
N SER A 114 1.81 -6.54 -2.44
CA SER A 114 2.86 -5.94 -1.62
C SER A 114 3.11 -4.46 -1.94
N SER A 115 2.98 -4.07 -3.21
CA SER A 115 3.10 -2.67 -3.64
C SER A 115 1.92 -1.83 -3.14
N LEU A 116 0.69 -2.36 -3.21
CA LEU A 116 -0.51 -1.68 -2.70
C LEU A 116 -0.42 -1.46 -1.17
N VAL A 117 0.04 -2.48 -0.43
CA VAL A 117 0.28 -2.35 1.01
C VAL A 117 1.32 -1.25 1.30
N THR A 118 2.42 -1.19 0.54
CA THR A 118 3.44 -0.14 0.71
C THR A 118 2.88 1.26 0.44
N ARG A 119 1.99 1.41 -0.55
CA ARG A 119 1.34 2.69 -0.88
C ARG A 119 0.43 3.16 0.25
N LEU A 120 -0.42 2.27 0.77
CA LEU A 120 -1.32 2.55 1.92
C LEU A 120 -0.58 2.83 3.24
N THR A 121 0.65 2.35 3.40
CA THR A 121 1.41 2.47 4.65
C THR A 121 2.57 3.46 4.53
N SER A 122 3.69 3.01 3.97
CA SER A 122 4.94 3.77 3.94
C SER A 122 4.86 5.03 3.09
N ASP A 123 4.21 4.98 1.92
CA ASP A 123 4.10 6.14 1.03
C ASP A 123 3.21 7.22 1.63
N VAL A 124 2.07 6.86 2.20
CA VAL A 124 1.23 7.82 2.93
C VAL A 124 1.97 8.39 4.14
N THR A 125 2.72 7.57 4.87
CA THR A 125 3.53 8.02 6.02
C THR A 125 4.62 9.01 5.59
N ASN A 126 5.24 8.83 4.43
CA ASN A 126 6.20 9.80 3.88
C ASN A 126 5.57 11.16 3.61
N ILE A 127 4.39 11.20 3.00
CA ILE A 127 3.64 12.44 2.77
C ILE A 127 3.22 13.08 4.10
N GLN A 128 2.66 12.28 5.00
CA GLN A 128 2.24 12.69 6.33
C GLN A 128 3.39 13.36 7.11
N ASN A 129 4.57 12.73 7.13
CA ASN A 129 5.76 13.26 7.78
C ASN A 129 6.27 14.53 7.12
N SER A 130 6.19 14.64 5.80
CA SER A 130 6.59 15.86 5.10
C SER A 130 5.71 17.06 5.43
N VAL A 131 4.44 16.82 5.70
CA VAL A 131 3.54 17.88 6.15
C VAL A 131 3.74 18.14 7.65
N SER A 132 3.74 17.13 8.50
CA SER A 132 3.78 17.32 9.96
C SER A 132 5.11 17.87 10.45
N THR A 133 6.25 17.36 9.96
CA THR A 133 7.60 17.78 10.40
C THR A 133 8.28 18.73 9.43
N GLY A 134 7.94 18.68 8.15
CA GLY A 134 8.53 19.53 7.10
C GLY A 134 7.95 20.93 7.01
N MET A 135 6.73 21.15 7.47
CA MET A 135 6.06 22.45 7.36
C MET A 135 6.83 23.56 8.12
N ARG A 136 7.34 23.22 9.32
CA ARG A 136 8.09 24.20 10.13
C ARG A 136 9.39 24.65 9.45
N PRO A 137 10.35 23.78 9.06
CA PRO A 137 11.55 24.21 8.38
C PRO A 137 11.26 24.83 6.99
N PHE A 138 10.21 24.35 6.28
CA PHE A 138 9.79 24.93 5.00
C PHE A 138 9.28 26.38 5.13
N GLY A 139 8.48 26.67 6.15
CA GLY A 139 7.96 28.01 6.39
C GLY A 139 9.00 28.94 7.03
N ARG A 140 9.78 28.43 8.01
CA ARG A 140 10.73 29.23 8.79
C ARG A 140 11.98 29.61 7.99
N SER A 141 12.58 28.68 7.25
CA SER A 141 13.88 28.92 6.61
C SER A 141 13.88 30.08 5.59
N PRO A 142 12.90 30.21 4.68
CA PRO A 142 12.83 31.36 3.78
C PRO A 142 12.63 32.67 4.53
N VAL A 143 11.78 32.70 5.56
CA VAL A 143 11.54 33.89 6.38
C VAL A 143 12.85 34.33 7.06
N MET A 144 13.55 33.38 7.71
CA MET A 144 14.82 33.66 8.36
C MET A 144 15.89 34.14 7.38
N LEU A 145 16.04 33.49 6.22
CA LEU A 145 17.01 33.91 5.21
C LEU A 145 16.76 35.35 4.72
N ILE A 146 15.51 35.66 4.37
CA ILE A 146 15.16 36.97 3.81
C ILE A 146 15.26 38.05 4.89
N PHE A 147 14.59 37.87 6.04
CA PHE A 147 14.52 38.91 7.07
C PHE A 147 15.85 39.07 7.81
N ALA A 148 16.55 37.98 8.19
CA ALA A 148 17.84 38.11 8.87
C ALA A 148 18.90 38.77 7.96
N SER A 149 18.91 38.42 6.65
CA SER A 149 19.79 39.10 5.68
C SER A 149 19.43 40.59 5.51
N SER A 150 18.14 40.92 5.47
CA SER A 150 17.66 42.29 5.38
C SER A 150 18.08 43.11 6.61
N VAL A 151 17.87 42.58 7.81
CA VAL A 151 18.27 43.23 9.07
C VAL A 151 19.79 43.37 9.14
N ALA A 152 20.55 42.33 8.80
CA ALA A 152 22.01 42.40 8.74
C ALA A 152 22.48 43.53 7.79
N PHE A 153 21.81 43.70 6.64
CA PHE A 153 22.13 44.76 5.69
C PHE A 153 21.81 46.18 6.21
N THR A 154 20.79 46.33 7.04
CA THR A 154 20.45 47.63 7.67
C THR A 154 21.39 47.98 8.80
N ILE A 155 21.96 47.01 9.53
CA ILE A 155 22.93 47.25 10.60
C ILE A 155 24.26 47.77 10.00
N ASN A 156 24.87 46.99 9.12
CA ASN A 156 26.12 47.41 8.48
C ASN A 156 26.32 46.73 7.12
N ARG A 157 26.39 47.52 6.06
CA ARG A 157 26.55 47.04 4.67
C ARG A 157 27.86 46.30 4.44
N THR A 158 28.96 46.76 5.05
CA THR A 158 30.28 46.13 4.90
C THR A 158 30.31 44.73 5.51
N LEU A 159 29.76 44.57 6.70
CA LEU A 159 29.65 43.27 7.34
C LEU A 159 28.65 42.36 6.62
N ALA A 160 27.54 42.90 6.11
CA ALA A 160 26.57 42.12 5.33
C ALA A 160 27.17 41.54 4.05
N PHE A 161 28.18 42.23 3.46
CA PHE A 161 28.87 41.71 2.28
C PHE A 161 29.60 40.37 2.54
N VAL A 162 30.03 40.11 3.79
CA VAL A 162 30.63 38.83 4.19
C VAL A 162 29.65 37.68 3.93
N PHE A 163 28.33 37.91 4.09
CA PHE A 163 27.32 36.87 3.77
C PHE A 163 27.23 36.59 2.26
N PHE A 164 27.32 37.62 1.43
CA PHE A 164 27.30 37.45 -0.02
C PHE A 164 28.49 36.63 -0.53
N VAL A 165 29.58 36.55 0.26
CA VAL A 165 30.72 35.69 -0.04
C VAL A 165 30.55 34.30 0.62
N ALA A 166 30.15 34.24 1.88
CA ALA A 166 30.05 33.02 2.65
C ALA A 166 28.93 32.06 2.13
N LEU A 167 27.76 32.62 1.78
CA LEU A 167 26.61 31.81 1.32
C LEU A 167 26.89 31.10 0.00
N PRO A 168 27.44 31.74 -1.06
CA PRO A 168 27.82 31.02 -2.27
C PRO A 168 28.91 29.96 -2.03
N ILE A 169 29.92 30.26 -1.20
CA ILE A 169 30.96 29.26 -0.85
C ILE A 169 30.31 28.02 -0.21
N LEU A 170 29.43 28.23 0.75
CA LEU A 170 28.69 27.15 1.40
C LEU A 170 27.82 26.38 0.40
N ALA A 171 27.08 27.09 -0.45
CA ALA A 171 26.25 26.47 -1.48
C ALA A 171 27.08 25.60 -2.45
N VAL A 172 28.22 26.10 -2.91
CA VAL A 172 29.12 25.33 -3.79
C VAL A 172 29.66 24.08 -3.09
N LEU A 173 30.13 24.22 -1.84
CA LEU A 173 30.61 23.07 -1.04
C LEU A 173 29.51 22.00 -0.87
N LEU A 174 28.29 22.42 -0.53
CA LEU A 174 27.15 21.50 -0.40
C LEU A 174 26.82 20.80 -1.72
N ILE A 175 26.79 21.56 -2.82
CA ILE A 175 26.53 20.98 -4.15
C ILE A 175 27.61 19.94 -4.50
N ILE A 176 28.89 20.25 -4.26
CA ILE A 176 30.00 19.32 -4.52
C ILE A 176 29.83 18.03 -3.69
N ILE A 177 29.53 18.16 -2.39
CA ILE A 177 29.31 17.01 -1.51
C ILE A 177 28.11 16.17 -2.00
N ILE A 178 26.98 16.81 -2.29
CA ILE A 178 25.76 16.13 -2.74
C ILE A 178 25.99 15.41 -4.07
N MET A 179 26.66 16.03 -5.03
CA MET A 179 26.95 15.40 -6.33
C MET A 179 27.83 14.16 -6.19
N ASN A 180 28.81 14.17 -5.27
CA ASN A 180 29.68 13.01 -5.02
C ASN A 180 29.00 11.92 -4.17
N VAL A 181 28.15 12.28 -3.23
CA VAL A 181 27.47 11.36 -2.33
C VAL A 181 26.30 10.64 -3.04
N ARG A 182 25.58 11.33 -3.93
CA ARG A 182 24.41 10.79 -4.63
C ARG A 182 24.64 9.43 -5.32
N PRO A 183 25.68 9.25 -6.15
CA PRO A 183 25.94 7.95 -6.80
C PRO A 183 26.35 6.85 -5.80
N LEU A 184 27.02 7.22 -4.71
CA LEU A 184 27.40 6.27 -3.66
C LEU A 184 26.20 5.78 -2.86
N TYR A 185 25.24 6.66 -2.54
CA TYR A 185 23.98 6.25 -1.94
C TYR A 185 23.19 5.31 -2.86
N GLY A 186 23.23 5.51 -4.18
CA GLY A 186 22.64 4.58 -5.14
C GLY A 186 23.26 3.19 -5.08
N ARG A 187 24.61 3.11 -5.01
CA ARG A 187 25.33 1.82 -4.86
C ARG A 187 25.04 1.15 -3.52
N MET A 188 25.02 1.92 -2.43
CA MET A 188 24.65 1.43 -1.10
C MET A 188 23.22 0.88 -1.10
N GLN A 189 22.27 1.58 -1.74
CA GLN A 189 20.88 1.10 -1.83
C GLN A 189 20.80 -0.23 -2.59
N ASN A 190 21.50 -0.38 -3.70
CA ASN A 190 21.55 -1.64 -4.43
C ASN A 190 22.15 -2.78 -3.57
N ALA A 191 23.15 -2.48 -2.74
CA ALA A 191 23.72 -3.46 -1.82
C ALA A 191 22.74 -3.85 -0.71
N ILE A 192 21.93 -2.90 -0.18
CA ILE A 192 20.84 -3.18 0.76
C ILE A 192 19.80 -4.10 0.12
N ASP A 193 19.43 -3.85 -1.13
CA ASP A 193 18.45 -4.67 -1.85
C ASP A 193 18.96 -6.11 -2.06
N LEU A 194 20.26 -6.31 -2.29
CA LEU A 194 20.88 -7.64 -2.36
C LEU A 194 20.83 -8.36 -1.01
N VAL A 195 21.14 -7.67 0.09
CA VAL A 195 21.03 -8.23 1.45
C VAL A 195 19.58 -8.63 1.74
N ASN A 196 18.63 -7.75 1.49
CA ASN A 196 17.21 -8.03 1.69
C ASN A 196 16.73 -9.25 0.88
N ARG A 197 17.16 -9.35 -0.38
CA ARG A 197 16.86 -10.51 -1.24
C ARG A 197 17.44 -11.79 -0.65
N SER A 198 18.70 -11.79 -0.24
CA SER A 198 19.36 -12.97 0.36
C SER A 198 18.63 -13.43 1.63
N ILE A 199 18.25 -12.49 2.51
CA ILE A 199 17.48 -12.78 3.72
C ILE A 199 16.11 -13.37 3.37
N GLN A 200 15.39 -12.75 2.43
CA GLN A 200 14.05 -13.21 2.04
C GLN A 200 14.08 -14.60 1.40
N GLU A 201 15.05 -14.88 0.52
CA GLU A 201 15.25 -16.21 -0.08
C GLU A 201 15.52 -17.26 1.00
N ASN A 202 16.45 -16.99 1.92
CA ASN A 202 16.80 -17.90 3.01
C ASN A 202 15.62 -18.18 3.94
N LEU A 203 14.92 -17.13 4.42
CA LEU A 203 13.78 -17.30 5.32
C LEU A 203 12.61 -18.02 4.66
N THR A 204 12.36 -17.77 3.38
CA THR A 204 11.31 -18.48 2.62
C THR A 204 11.66 -19.96 2.45
N ALA A 205 12.93 -20.26 2.22
CA ALA A 205 13.45 -21.62 2.01
C ALA A 205 14.03 -22.25 3.28
N ILE A 206 13.82 -21.68 4.47
CA ILE A 206 14.53 -22.09 5.71
C ILE A 206 14.37 -23.57 6.04
N ARG A 207 13.22 -24.16 5.74
CA ARG A 207 12.97 -25.59 5.92
C ARG A 207 13.87 -26.44 5.01
N VAL A 208 14.08 -25.98 3.76
CA VAL A 208 14.96 -26.64 2.81
C VAL A 208 16.41 -26.53 3.28
N VAL A 209 16.86 -25.31 3.67
CA VAL A 209 18.20 -25.09 4.21
C VAL A 209 18.49 -26.00 5.40
N LYS A 210 17.52 -26.15 6.31
CA LYS A 210 17.64 -27.05 7.48
C LYS A 210 17.62 -28.53 7.08
N ALA A 211 16.73 -28.93 6.16
CA ALA A 211 16.62 -30.31 5.70
C ALA A 211 17.89 -30.81 4.98
N TYR A 212 18.53 -29.93 4.22
CA TYR A 212 19.77 -30.25 3.50
C TYR A 212 21.06 -29.91 4.26
N VAL A 213 20.95 -29.46 5.54
CA VAL A 213 22.09 -29.09 6.41
C VAL A 213 23.04 -28.08 5.73
N ARG A 214 22.47 -27.12 5.01
CA ARG A 214 23.20 -26.08 4.25
C ARG A 214 23.33 -24.73 4.98
N GLY A 215 23.23 -24.72 6.31
CA GLY A 215 23.36 -23.52 7.11
C GLY A 215 24.67 -22.76 6.88
N ASP A 216 25.79 -23.46 6.93
CA ASP A 216 27.12 -22.85 6.77
C ASP A 216 27.33 -22.23 5.38
N TYR A 217 26.79 -22.86 4.35
CA TYR A 217 26.80 -22.32 2.98
C TYR A 217 26.03 -21.00 2.90
N GLU A 218 24.84 -20.93 3.48
CA GLU A 218 24.01 -19.71 3.49
C GLU A 218 24.66 -18.60 4.32
N VAL A 219 25.34 -18.95 5.44
CA VAL A 219 26.11 -17.98 6.24
C VAL A 219 27.24 -17.38 5.41
N ALA A 220 28.03 -18.20 4.71
CA ALA A 220 29.14 -17.72 3.86
C ALA A 220 28.62 -16.84 2.70
N LYS A 221 27.52 -17.24 2.05
CA LYS A 221 26.83 -16.44 1.01
C LYS A 221 26.37 -15.09 1.54
N PHE A 222 25.76 -15.08 2.75
CA PHE A 222 25.31 -13.85 3.39
C PHE A 222 26.49 -12.96 3.79
N GLU A 223 27.58 -13.52 4.27
CA GLU A 223 28.79 -12.78 4.66
C GLU A 223 29.38 -12.00 3.49
N GLU A 224 29.42 -12.59 2.28
CA GLU A 224 29.87 -11.91 1.06
C GLU A 224 29.00 -10.70 0.73
N VAL A 225 27.67 -10.87 0.74
CA VAL A 225 26.72 -9.80 0.43
C VAL A 225 26.77 -8.70 1.50
N ASN A 226 26.90 -9.07 2.78
CA ASN A 226 27.01 -8.15 3.89
C ASN A 226 28.34 -7.36 3.87
N ALA A 227 29.46 -8.03 3.53
CA ALA A 227 30.74 -7.36 3.34
C ALA A 227 30.68 -6.31 2.20
N ASN A 228 29.98 -6.63 1.12
CA ASN A 228 29.76 -5.66 0.03
C ASN A 228 28.92 -4.45 0.51
N LEU A 229 27.86 -4.68 1.28
CA LEU A 229 27.06 -3.59 1.89
C LEU A 229 27.93 -2.72 2.80
N LYS A 230 28.75 -3.35 3.65
CA LYS A 230 29.70 -2.63 4.52
C LYS A 230 30.60 -1.71 3.69
N LYS A 231 31.23 -2.24 2.64
CA LYS A 231 32.16 -1.50 1.76
C LYS A 231 31.49 -0.30 1.08
N GLU A 232 30.30 -0.49 0.51
CA GLU A 232 29.61 0.60 -0.17
C GLU A 232 29.03 1.64 0.83
N SER A 233 28.65 1.19 2.03
CA SER A 233 28.23 2.09 3.11
C SER A 233 29.40 2.92 3.64
N GLU A 234 30.56 2.34 3.87
CA GLU A 234 31.77 3.06 4.29
C GLU A 234 32.16 4.16 3.31
N LYS A 235 32.09 3.89 2.00
CA LYS A 235 32.33 4.91 0.97
C LYS A 235 31.31 6.03 0.99
N ALA A 236 30.02 5.69 1.09
CA ALA A 236 28.93 6.66 1.08
C ALA A 236 28.98 7.57 2.31
N PHE A 237 29.11 6.96 3.50
CA PHE A 237 29.20 7.72 4.75
C PHE A 237 30.53 8.44 4.92
N GLY A 238 31.64 7.91 4.40
CA GLY A 238 32.95 8.56 4.44
C GLY A 238 32.97 9.94 3.79
N ILE A 239 32.21 10.12 2.69
CA ILE A 239 32.04 11.45 2.07
C ILE A 239 30.92 12.24 2.74
N ALA A 240 29.82 11.57 3.12
CA ALA A 240 28.69 12.25 3.76
C ALA A 240 29.06 12.92 5.10
N VAL A 241 29.95 12.30 5.87
CA VAL A 241 30.47 12.85 7.14
C VAL A 241 31.16 14.19 6.95
N LEU A 242 31.76 14.47 5.79
CA LEU A 242 32.42 15.74 5.50
C LEU A 242 31.44 16.94 5.48
N ASN A 243 30.15 16.69 5.37
CA ASN A 243 29.13 17.75 5.34
C ASN A 243 29.16 18.63 6.60
N MET A 244 29.20 18.01 7.80
CA MET A 244 29.24 18.78 9.06
C MET A 244 30.53 19.58 9.25
N PRO A 245 31.74 19.00 9.08
CA PRO A 245 32.98 19.78 9.13
C PRO A 245 33.05 20.90 8.10
N ALA A 246 32.58 20.67 6.86
CA ALA A 246 32.57 21.71 5.83
C ALA A 246 31.68 22.91 6.22
N MET A 247 30.48 22.61 6.75
CA MET A 247 29.57 23.61 7.30
C MET A 247 30.20 24.40 8.46
N GLN A 248 30.80 23.67 9.42
CA GLN A 248 31.46 24.30 10.55
C GLN A 248 32.66 25.20 10.13
N PHE A 249 33.42 24.72 9.13
CA PHE A 249 34.54 25.50 8.59
C PHE A 249 34.09 26.85 8.01
N VAL A 250 33.03 26.82 7.18
CA VAL A 250 32.46 28.05 6.61
C VAL A 250 31.86 28.93 7.71
N MET A 251 31.17 28.35 8.67
CA MET A 251 30.57 29.06 9.80
C MET A 251 31.64 29.77 10.64
N TYR A 252 32.65 29.06 11.08
CA TYR A 252 33.73 29.66 11.89
C TYR A 252 34.56 30.67 11.07
N GLY A 253 34.83 30.37 9.79
CA GLY A 253 35.50 31.32 8.90
C GLY A 253 34.70 32.62 8.74
N THR A 254 33.38 32.53 8.63
CA THR A 254 32.47 33.68 8.58
C THR A 254 32.49 34.47 9.91
N ILE A 255 32.41 33.78 11.05
CA ILE A 255 32.46 34.38 12.39
C ILE A 255 33.79 35.13 12.58
N ILE A 256 34.94 34.51 12.27
CA ILE A 256 36.27 35.11 12.38
C ILE A 256 36.38 36.34 11.49
N SER A 257 35.89 36.25 10.25
CA SER A 257 35.91 37.42 9.30
C SER A 257 35.07 38.58 9.83
N ILE A 258 33.90 38.30 10.39
CA ILE A 258 33.02 39.31 10.98
C ILE A 258 33.66 39.94 12.22
N LEU A 259 34.27 39.15 13.10
CA LEU A 259 34.97 39.66 14.29
C LEU A 259 36.17 40.52 13.91
N PHE A 260 36.93 40.11 12.89
CA PHE A 260 38.10 40.87 12.43
C PHE A 260 37.68 42.21 11.80
N ILE A 261 36.76 42.18 10.84
CA ILE A 261 36.25 43.38 10.17
C ILE A 261 35.46 44.25 11.16
N GLY A 262 34.58 43.63 11.97
CA GLY A 262 33.77 44.33 12.96
C GLY A 262 34.62 45.01 14.04
N GLY A 263 35.70 44.37 14.50
CA GLY A 263 36.65 44.97 15.43
C GLY A 263 37.33 46.22 14.87
N HIS A 264 37.71 46.19 13.60
CA HIS A 264 38.24 47.40 12.92
C HIS A 264 37.19 48.52 12.80
N LEU A 265 35.94 48.17 12.49
CA LEU A 265 34.84 49.14 12.39
C LEU A 265 34.47 49.73 13.76
N ILE A 266 34.53 48.94 14.84
CA ILE A 266 34.33 49.45 16.21
C ILE A 266 35.44 50.44 16.59
N ASN A 267 36.70 50.07 16.33
CA ASN A 267 37.82 50.95 16.61
C ASN A 267 37.79 52.27 15.79
N ALA A 268 37.20 52.23 14.60
CA ALA A 268 36.94 53.38 13.76
C ALA A 268 35.68 54.20 14.16
N GLY A 269 34.95 53.77 15.18
CA GLY A 269 33.70 54.40 15.62
C GLY A 269 32.50 54.23 14.66
N GLN A 270 32.59 53.31 13.72
CA GLN A 270 31.57 53.07 12.69
C GLN A 270 30.59 51.95 13.03
N LEU A 271 30.82 51.20 14.11
CA LEU A 271 30.00 50.11 14.58
C LEU A 271 30.00 50.04 16.11
N LYS A 272 28.87 49.71 16.73
CA LYS A 272 28.76 49.50 18.17
C LYS A 272 28.99 48.03 18.56
N ILE A 273 29.32 47.75 19.81
CA ILE A 273 29.59 46.38 20.32
C ILE A 273 28.33 45.54 20.29
N GLY A 274 27.18 46.10 20.66
CA GLY A 274 25.90 45.40 20.61
C GLY A 274 25.47 45.07 19.18
N GLU A 275 25.71 45.96 18.23
CA GLU A 275 25.47 45.72 16.81
C GLU A 275 26.30 44.55 16.28
N LEU A 276 27.60 44.46 16.64
CA LEU A 276 28.44 43.32 16.28
C LEU A 276 27.91 41.99 16.89
N THR A 277 27.49 42.02 18.15
CA THR A 277 26.95 40.84 18.85
C THR A 277 25.66 40.33 18.20
N SER A 278 24.74 41.25 17.85
CA SER A 278 23.51 40.89 17.14
C SER A 278 23.79 40.35 15.75
N PHE A 279 24.79 40.94 15.05
CA PHE A 279 25.21 40.48 13.74
C PHE A 279 25.73 39.04 13.75
N LEU A 280 26.55 38.67 14.76
CA LEU A 280 26.99 37.28 14.97
C LEU A 280 25.81 36.31 15.19
N SER A 281 24.79 36.75 15.93
CA SER A 281 23.57 35.96 16.14
C SER A 281 22.81 35.72 14.83
N TYR A 282 22.70 36.74 13.98
CA TYR A 282 22.07 36.57 12.65
C TYR A 282 22.86 35.65 11.73
N VAL A 283 24.20 35.63 11.79
CA VAL A 283 25.03 34.66 11.07
C VAL A 283 24.59 33.22 11.38
N LEU A 284 24.50 32.92 12.67
CA LEU A 284 24.14 31.59 13.13
C LEU A 284 22.71 31.22 12.67
N LEU A 285 21.75 32.13 12.73
CA LEU A 285 20.38 31.94 12.28
C LEU A 285 20.31 31.69 10.77
N ILE A 286 21.05 32.46 9.97
CA ILE A 286 21.08 32.34 8.50
C ILE A 286 21.66 30.97 8.10
N LEU A 287 22.84 30.63 8.65
CA LEU A 287 23.53 29.38 8.30
C LEU A 287 22.73 28.15 8.73
N ASN A 288 22.12 28.18 9.93
CA ASN A 288 21.25 27.09 10.40
C ASN A 288 19.99 26.95 9.52
N SER A 289 19.40 28.07 9.10
CA SER A 289 18.24 28.06 8.19
C SER A 289 18.57 27.45 6.83
N LEU A 290 19.79 27.68 6.32
CA LEU A 290 20.24 27.06 5.07
C LEU A 290 20.40 25.54 5.20
N MET A 291 20.92 25.07 6.35
CA MET A 291 20.98 23.63 6.66
C MET A 291 19.59 22.98 6.67
N MET A 292 18.64 23.63 7.38
CA MET A 292 17.27 23.14 7.43
C MET A 292 16.62 23.06 6.05
N MET A 293 16.87 24.05 5.19
CA MET A 293 16.35 24.08 3.81
C MET A 293 16.85 22.87 2.99
N SER A 294 18.12 22.49 3.14
CA SER A 294 18.68 21.31 2.46
C SER A 294 17.95 20.00 2.86
N ASN A 295 17.67 19.82 4.15
CA ASN A 295 16.94 18.67 4.65
C ASN A 295 15.50 18.63 4.14
N VAL A 296 14.83 19.78 4.08
CA VAL A 296 13.48 19.90 3.51
C VAL A 296 13.45 19.46 2.06
N PHE A 297 14.43 19.87 1.27
CA PHE A 297 14.51 19.50 -0.15
C PHE A 297 14.61 17.98 -0.35
N LEU A 298 15.45 17.30 0.44
CA LEU A 298 15.59 15.84 0.40
C LEU A 298 14.28 15.15 0.81
N MET A 299 13.63 15.63 1.86
CA MET A 299 12.35 15.08 2.32
C MET A 299 11.25 15.28 1.28
N MET A 300 11.18 16.46 0.65
CA MET A 300 10.21 16.78 -0.39
C MET A 300 10.37 15.88 -1.63
N THR A 301 11.61 15.59 -2.03
CA THR A 301 11.88 14.68 -3.15
C THR A 301 11.32 13.28 -2.90
N ARG A 302 11.50 12.75 -1.69
CA ARG A 302 10.93 11.43 -1.30
C ARG A 302 9.41 11.46 -1.28
N SER A 303 8.81 12.52 -0.73
CA SER A 303 7.35 12.69 -0.70
C SER A 303 6.72 12.80 -2.08
N LEU A 304 7.36 13.49 -3.01
CA LEU A 304 6.88 13.59 -4.40
C LEU A 304 6.88 12.22 -5.09
N ALA A 305 7.91 11.39 -4.86
CA ALA A 305 7.94 10.03 -5.38
C ALA A 305 6.81 9.16 -4.78
N SER A 306 6.57 9.25 -3.46
CA SER A 306 5.46 8.56 -2.81
C SER A 306 4.10 9.07 -3.30
N ALA A 307 3.94 10.38 -3.47
CA ALA A 307 2.71 10.98 -4.01
C ALA A 307 2.41 10.49 -5.44
N SER A 308 3.42 10.38 -6.30
CA SER A 308 3.23 9.84 -7.66
C SER A 308 2.68 8.41 -7.65
N ARG A 309 3.17 7.54 -6.75
CA ARG A 309 2.66 6.17 -6.62
C ARG A 309 1.24 6.09 -6.06
N ILE A 310 0.89 6.98 -5.14
CA ILE A 310 -0.49 7.09 -4.61
C ILE A 310 -1.45 7.58 -5.69
N VAL A 311 -1.05 8.59 -6.47
CA VAL A 311 -1.85 9.11 -7.59
C VAL A 311 -2.09 8.03 -8.65
N GLU A 312 -1.10 7.19 -8.94
CA GLU A 312 -1.27 6.04 -9.85
C GLU A 312 -2.42 5.11 -9.42
N VAL A 313 -2.56 4.85 -8.10
CA VAL A 313 -3.69 4.08 -7.57
C VAL A 313 -5.00 4.85 -7.68
N LEU A 314 -5.03 6.12 -7.30
CA LEU A 314 -6.26 6.91 -7.30
C LEU A 314 -6.80 7.19 -8.71
N ASP A 315 -5.89 7.38 -9.69
CA ASP A 315 -6.22 7.68 -11.08
C ASP A 315 -6.47 6.44 -11.96
N GLU A 316 -6.17 5.23 -11.43
CA GLU A 316 -6.42 3.98 -12.17
C GLU A 316 -7.88 3.88 -12.60
N LYS A 317 -8.09 3.61 -13.88
CA LYS A 317 -9.43 3.48 -14.45
C LYS A 317 -10.01 2.12 -14.12
N ILE A 318 -11.20 2.13 -13.53
CA ILE A 318 -11.97 0.92 -13.28
C ILE A 318 -12.52 0.45 -14.63
N ASP A 319 -12.20 -0.79 -15.01
CA ASP A 319 -12.59 -1.35 -16.31
C ASP A 319 -13.98 -1.99 -16.28
N ILE A 320 -14.46 -2.42 -15.12
CA ILE A 320 -15.80 -3.00 -14.93
C ILE A 320 -16.65 -2.03 -14.12
N THR A 321 -17.70 -1.48 -14.76
CA THR A 321 -18.62 -0.52 -14.15
C THR A 321 -20.07 -0.97 -14.36
N ASP A 322 -20.99 -0.37 -13.62
CA ASP A 322 -22.43 -0.59 -13.73
C ASP A 322 -23.12 0.41 -14.70
N GLU A 323 -22.35 1.09 -15.57
CA GLU A 323 -22.91 2.10 -16.49
C GLU A 323 -23.96 1.54 -17.46
N GLN A 324 -23.89 0.26 -17.81
CA GLN A 324 -24.83 -0.42 -18.69
C GLN A 324 -25.85 -1.28 -17.92
N ALA A 325 -25.81 -1.23 -16.57
CA ALA A 325 -26.66 -2.06 -15.75
C ALA A 325 -28.11 -1.58 -15.75
N GLU A 326 -29.02 -2.54 -15.87
CA GLU A 326 -30.46 -2.37 -15.71
C GLU A 326 -30.85 -2.89 -14.31
N ASP A 327 -31.88 -2.36 -13.68
CA ASP A 327 -32.30 -2.84 -12.33
C ASP A 327 -32.99 -4.21 -12.39
N ILE A 328 -32.19 -5.24 -12.64
CA ILE A 328 -32.60 -6.64 -12.80
C ILE A 328 -31.85 -7.54 -11.84
N SER A 329 -32.44 -8.69 -11.54
CA SER A 329 -31.83 -9.72 -10.69
C SER A 329 -31.91 -11.09 -11.34
N VAL A 330 -30.96 -11.98 -11.02
CA VAL A 330 -30.92 -13.36 -11.48
C VAL A 330 -32.08 -14.13 -10.83
N LYS A 331 -32.86 -14.84 -11.65
CA LYS A 331 -34.07 -15.55 -11.18
C LYS A 331 -33.87 -17.06 -11.08
N LYS A 332 -33.33 -17.69 -12.12
CA LYS A 332 -33.22 -19.14 -12.23
C LYS A 332 -31.77 -19.64 -12.19
N GLY A 333 -30.83 -18.91 -12.80
CA GLY A 333 -29.43 -19.26 -12.84
C GLY A 333 -29.04 -20.19 -14.00
N SER A 334 -29.74 -20.11 -15.16
CA SER A 334 -29.24 -20.70 -16.41
C SER A 334 -28.07 -19.87 -16.95
N ILE A 335 -27.10 -20.54 -17.63
CA ILE A 335 -25.86 -19.89 -18.06
C ILE A 335 -25.59 -20.23 -19.52
N GLU A 336 -25.29 -19.23 -20.34
CA GLU A 336 -24.96 -19.40 -21.75
C GLU A 336 -23.64 -18.71 -22.06
N PHE A 337 -22.74 -19.41 -22.73
CA PHE A 337 -21.54 -18.86 -23.36
C PHE A 337 -21.76 -18.88 -24.87
N ASP A 338 -21.65 -17.71 -25.49
CA ASP A 338 -21.89 -17.51 -26.92
C ASP A 338 -20.64 -16.93 -27.59
N HIS A 339 -19.87 -17.79 -28.26
CA HIS A 339 -18.63 -17.48 -28.96
C HIS A 339 -17.63 -16.65 -28.13
N VAL A 340 -17.38 -17.06 -26.89
CA VAL A 340 -16.59 -16.32 -25.90
C VAL A 340 -15.10 -16.48 -26.14
N TRP A 341 -14.40 -15.33 -26.20
CA TRP A 341 -12.95 -15.23 -26.26
C TRP A 341 -12.47 -14.39 -25.09
N PHE A 342 -11.36 -14.76 -24.48
CA PHE A 342 -10.81 -14.02 -23.35
C PHE A 342 -9.28 -13.99 -23.32
N LYS A 343 -8.71 -12.87 -22.92
CA LYS A 343 -7.31 -12.67 -22.58
C LYS A 343 -7.15 -11.69 -21.41
N TYR A 344 -6.22 -11.95 -20.52
CA TYR A 344 -5.99 -11.09 -19.33
C TYR A 344 -5.40 -9.72 -19.68
N LYS A 345 -4.53 -9.66 -20.68
CA LYS A 345 -3.89 -8.42 -21.13
C LYS A 345 -4.35 -8.09 -22.55
N LYS A 346 -4.79 -6.87 -22.78
CA LYS A 346 -5.27 -6.43 -24.10
C LYS A 346 -4.22 -6.58 -25.19
N GLU A 347 -2.93 -6.43 -24.83
CA GLU A 347 -1.77 -6.52 -25.72
C GLU A 347 -1.32 -7.97 -25.98
N ALA A 348 -1.82 -8.95 -25.22
CA ALA A 348 -1.45 -10.35 -25.40
C ALA A 348 -1.84 -10.83 -26.82
N LYS A 349 -0.91 -11.53 -27.47
CA LYS A 349 -1.13 -12.10 -28.82
C LYS A 349 -2.10 -13.28 -28.79
N GLU A 350 -2.03 -14.10 -27.75
CA GLU A 350 -2.80 -15.33 -27.59
C GLU A 350 -4.00 -15.14 -26.68
N TYR A 351 -5.09 -15.80 -27.01
CA TYR A 351 -6.26 -15.89 -26.15
C TYR A 351 -6.13 -17.05 -25.17
N VAL A 352 -6.57 -16.81 -23.94
CA VAL A 352 -6.64 -17.84 -22.90
C VAL A 352 -7.89 -18.72 -23.10
N LEU A 353 -9.00 -18.11 -23.53
CA LEU A 353 -10.20 -18.81 -24.00
C LEU A 353 -10.44 -18.41 -25.45
N SER A 354 -10.81 -19.40 -26.30
CA SER A 354 -10.98 -19.24 -27.72
C SER A 354 -12.24 -19.94 -28.20
N ASP A 355 -13.22 -19.13 -28.65
CA ASP A 355 -14.47 -19.61 -29.25
C ASP A 355 -15.24 -20.62 -28.38
N VAL A 356 -15.46 -20.24 -27.12
CA VAL A 356 -16.15 -21.09 -26.14
C VAL A 356 -17.66 -20.87 -26.25
N SER A 357 -18.41 -21.95 -26.57
CA SER A 357 -19.88 -21.91 -26.68
C SER A 357 -20.47 -23.15 -26.01
N PHE A 358 -21.39 -22.95 -25.07
CA PHE A 358 -22.20 -23.99 -24.42
C PHE A 358 -23.37 -23.38 -23.64
N ASN A 359 -24.34 -24.23 -23.27
CA ASN A 359 -25.48 -23.83 -22.46
C ASN A 359 -25.63 -24.72 -21.24
N ILE A 360 -26.04 -24.16 -20.11
CA ILE A 360 -26.32 -24.82 -18.83
C ILE A 360 -27.74 -24.45 -18.42
N GLU A 361 -28.61 -25.43 -18.27
CA GLU A 361 -29.95 -25.19 -17.76
C GLU A 361 -29.95 -24.94 -16.25
N ALA A 362 -30.96 -24.20 -15.78
CA ALA A 362 -31.10 -23.92 -14.34
C ALA A 362 -31.26 -25.23 -13.53
N GLY A 363 -30.60 -25.33 -12.40
CA GLY A 363 -30.63 -26.51 -11.51
C GLY A 363 -29.68 -27.64 -11.89
N GLN A 364 -29.09 -27.63 -13.10
CA GLN A 364 -28.14 -28.65 -13.52
C GLN A 364 -26.83 -28.63 -12.71
N THR A 365 -26.23 -29.81 -12.57
CA THR A 365 -24.87 -29.96 -12.07
C THR A 365 -23.92 -30.21 -13.24
N ILE A 366 -22.97 -29.31 -13.43
CA ILE A 366 -21.99 -29.36 -14.52
C ILE A 366 -20.61 -29.66 -13.98
N GLY A 367 -19.98 -30.71 -14.55
CA GLY A 367 -18.56 -30.99 -14.32
C GLY A 367 -17.69 -30.28 -15.36
N ILE A 368 -16.61 -29.62 -14.94
CA ILE A 368 -15.60 -29.07 -15.86
C ILE A 368 -14.28 -29.79 -15.59
N ILE A 369 -13.78 -30.50 -16.61
CA ILE A 369 -12.51 -31.23 -16.53
C ILE A 369 -11.54 -30.81 -17.63
N GLY A 370 -10.26 -31.00 -17.41
CA GLY A 370 -9.21 -30.71 -18.37
C GLY A 370 -7.85 -30.64 -17.70
N GLN A 371 -6.79 -30.68 -18.48
CA GLN A 371 -5.42 -30.62 -17.97
C GLN A 371 -5.12 -29.34 -17.18
N THR A 372 -4.08 -29.36 -16.35
CA THR A 372 -3.61 -28.15 -15.68
C THR A 372 -3.24 -27.09 -16.74
N GLY A 373 -3.71 -25.87 -16.55
CA GLY A 373 -3.49 -24.79 -17.52
C GLY A 373 -4.50 -24.73 -18.67
N SER A 374 -5.56 -25.59 -18.71
CA SER A 374 -6.60 -25.54 -19.75
C SER A 374 -7.60 -24.38 -19.60
N ALA A 375 -7.38 -23.45 -18.67
CA ALA A 375 -8.17 -22.23 -18.43
C ALA A 375 -9.56 -22.45 -17.74
N LYS A 376 -9.73 -23.53 -16.95
CA LYS A 376 -10.97 -23.83 -16.22
C LYS A 376 -11.38 -22.69 -15.26
N THR A 377 -10.49 -22.26 -14.37
CA THR A 377 -10.73 -21.15 -13.44
C THR A 377 -11.04 -19.85 -14.19
N THR A 378 -10.36 -19.59 -15.31
CA THR A 378 -10.62 -18.42 -16.15
C THR A 378 -12.06 -18.43 -16.70
N LEU A 379 -12.51 -19.59 -17.18
CA LEU A 379 -13.87 -19.78 -17.71
C LEU A 379 -14.93 -19.38 -16.70
N VAL A 380 -14.85 -19.97 -15.49
CA VAL A 380 -15.87 -19.71 -14.46
C VAL A 380 -15.77 -18.31 -13.86
N SER A 381 -14.62 -17.64 -13.94
CA SER A 381 -14.45 -16.26 -13.48
C SER A 381 -15.23 -15.23 -14.31
N LEU A 382 -15.64 -15.59 -15.53
CA LEU A 382 -16.47 -14.74 -16.39
C LEU A 382 -17.94 -14.73 -15.95
N ILE A 383 -18.42 -15.80 -15.28
CA ILE A 383 -19.82 -15.94 -14.86
C ILE A 383 -20.20 -14.86 -13.82
N PRO A 384 -19.49 -14.66 -12.69
CA PRO A 384 -19.74 -13.60 -11.74
C PRO A 384 -19.16 -12.24 -12.21
N ARG A 385 -18.77 -12.14 -13.47
CA ARG A 385 -18.16 -10.91 -14.04
C ARG A 385 -16.98 -10.41 -13.21
N LEU A 386 -16.05 -11.33 -12.83
CA LEU A 386 -14.77 -10.92 -12.24
C LEU A 386 -13.85 -10.33 -13.32
N TYR A 387 -14.02 -10.77 -14.56
CA TYR A 387 -13.46 -10.23 -15.79
C TYR A 387 -14.54 -10.16 -16.86
N ASP A 388 -14.42 -9.24 -17.80
CA ASP A 388 -15.28 -9.17 -18.98
C ASP A 388 -14.70 -9.98 -20.15
N ALA A 389 -15.55 -10.69 -20.90
CA ALA A 389 -15.16 -11.37 -22.13
C ALA A 389 -14.55 -10.35 -23.13
N THR A 390 -13.47 -10.75 -23.82
CA THR A 390 -12.84 -9.92 -24.85
C THR A 390 -13.69 -9.85 -26.12
N LYS A 391 -14.32 -10.98 -26.49
CA LYS A 391 -15.31 -11.10 -27.58
C LYS A 391 -16.36 -12.13 -27.18
N GLY A 392 -17.52 -12.10 -27.83
CA GLY A 392 -18.65 -12.96 -27.49
C GLY A 392 -19.40 -12.45 -26.27
N THR A 393 -20.33 -13.24 -25.76
CA THR A 393 -21.24 -12.83 -24.69
C THR A 393 -21.43 -13.97 -23.70
N VAL A 394 -21.38 -13.65 -22.40
CA VAL A 394 -21.83 -14.54 -21.32
C VAL A 394 -23.19 -14.06 -20.85
N ARG A 395 -24.18 -14.94 -20.85
CA ARG A 395 -25.54 -14.62 -20.39
C ARG A 395 -25.94 -15.47 -19.20
N ILE A 396 -26.73 -14.86 -18.32
CA ILE A 396 -27.43 -15.57 -17.23
C ILE A 396 -28.91 -15.27 -17.39
N ASP A 397 -29.74 -16.31 -17.33
CA ASP A 397 -31.17 -16.23 -17.61
C ASP A 397 -31.49 -15.54 -18.96
N GLY A 398 -30.63 -15.75 -19.98
CA GLY A 398 -30.75 -15.16 -21.30
C GLY A 398 -30.32 -13.70 -21.41
N ILE A 399 -29.86 -13.08 -20.30
CA ILE A 399 -29.47 -11.67 -20.26
C ILE A 399 -27.95 -11.59 -20.12
N ASP A 400 -27.30 -10.68 -20.89
CA ASP A 400 -25.86 -10.44 -20.80
C ASP A 400 -25.46 -10.04 -19.36
N VAL A 401 -24.41 -10.66 -18.82
CA VAL A 401 -23.90 -10.36 -17.49
C VAL A 401 -23.52 -8.88 -17.29
N LYS A 402 -23.24 -8.14 -18.37
CA LYS A 402 -22.93 -6.70 -18.35
C LYS A 402 -24.14 -5.83 -18.05
N LYS A 403 -25.34 -6.34 -18.27
CA LYS A 403 -26.60 -5.64 -18.00
C LYS A 403 -27.08 -5.78 -16.55
N TYR A 404 -26.51 -6.71 -15.78
CA TYR A 404 -26.82 -6.82 -14.37
C TYR A 404 -26.00 -5.82 -13.55
N PRO A 405 -26.60 -5.18 -12.50
CA PRO A 405 -25.82 -4.53 -11.44
C PRO A 405 -24.88 -5.57 -10.83
N MET A 406 -23.59 -5.24 -10.66
CA MET A 406 -22.60 -6.20 -10.14
C MET A 406 -23.02 -6.79 -8.79
N ARG A 407 -23.68 -5.99 -7.96
CA ARG A 407 -24.19 -6.46 -6.66
C ARG A 407 -25.23 -7.56 -6.85
N HIS A 408 -26.26 -7.32 -7.67
CA HIS A 408 -27.34 -8.29 -7.89
C HIS A 408 -26.83 -9.56 -8.57
N LEU A 409 -25.91 -9.42 -9.53
CA LEU A 409 -25.27 -10.57 -10.18
C LEU A 409 -24.47 -11.41 -9.17
N ARG A 410 -23.59 -10.75 -8.43
CA ARG A 410 -22.69 -11.45 -7.48
C ARG A 410 -23.44 -11.97 -6.26
N ASP A 411 -24.53 -11.33 -5.83
CA ASP A 411 -25.36 -11.86 -4.74
C ASP A 411 -26.03 -13.19 -5.11
N ALA A 412 -26.38 -13.37 -6.39
CA ALA A 412 -26.97 -14.61 -6.89
C ALA A 412 -25.95 -15.72 -7.20
N ILE A 413 -24.65 -15.43 -7.19
CA ILE A 413 -23.59 -16.39 -7.52
C ILE A 413 -22.64 -16.53 -6.33
N ALA A 414 -22.38 -17.73 -5.89
CA ALA A 414 -21.33 -18.04 -4.91
C ALA A 414 -20.18 -18.79 -5.58
N VAL A 415 -18.96 -18.39 -5.23
CA VAL A 415 -17.73 -19.01 -5.76
C VAL A 415 -16.87 -19.48 -4.60
N VAL A 416 -16.54 -20.76 -4.59
CA VAL A 416 -15.51 -21.32 -3.71
C VAL A 416 -14.25 -21.47 -4.54
N LEU A 417 -13.27 -20.62 -4.28
CA LEU A 417 -12.02 -20.53 -5.05
C LEU A 417 -11.08 -21.69 -4.72
N GLN A 418 -10.20 -22.04 -5.64
CA GLN A 418 -9.15 -23.04 -5.45
C GLN A 418 -8.29 -22.76 -4.21
N LYS A 419 -7.89 -21.49 -4.02
CA LYS A 419 -7.17 -21.03 -2.83
C LYS A 419 -8.17 -20.54 -1.78
N ASN A 420 -8.57 -21.44 -0.89
CA ASN A 420 -9.49 -21.14 0.20
C ASN A 420 -8.85 -20.24 1.24
N THR A 421 -9.49 -19.10 1.52
CA THR A 421 -9.01 -18.12 2.49
C THR A 421 -10.08 -17.89 3.56
N LEU A 422 -9.66 -18.01 4.82
CA LEU A 422 -10.45 -17.57 5.98
C LEU A 422 -9.89 -16.27 6.51
N PHE A 423 -10.77 -15.42 7.00
CA PHE A 423 -10.39 -14.19 7.66
C PHE A 423 -10.06 -14.45 9.12
N SER A 424 -9.22 -13.58 9.70
CA SER A 424 -8.98 -13.59 11.14
C SER A 424 -10.28 -13.35 11.90
N GLY A 425 -10.46 -14.06 13.01
CA GLY A 425 -11.67 -14.06 13.80
C GLY A 425 -12.25 -15.46 13.97
N SER A 426 -13.45 -15.57 14.55
CA SER A 426 -14.08 -16.86 14.87
C SER A 426 -14.57 -17.59 13.61
N LEU A 427 -14.81 -18.89 13.74
CA LEU A 427 -15.48 -19.68 12.70
C LEU A 427 -16.84 -19.05 12.36
N LEU A 428 -17.62 -18.65 13.36
CA LEU A 428 -18.92 -18.04 13.18
C LEU A 428 -18.82 -16.73 12.37
N SER A 429 -17.84 -15.88 12.67
CA SER A 429 -17.61 -14.64 11.91
C SER A 429 -17.27 -14.90 10.45
N ASN A 430 -16.56 -15.99 10.16
CA ASN A 430 -16.28 -16.42 8.79
C ASN A 430 -17.51 -16.94 8.05
N LEU A 431 -18.43 -17.60 8.74
CA LEU A 431 -19.69 -18.06 8.16
C LEU A 431 -20.65 -16.90 7.85
N TYR A 432 -20.70 -15.88 8.70
CA TYR A 432 -21.49 -14.66 8.47
C TYR A 432 -21.09 -13.87 7.21
N TRP A 433 -19.91 -14.11 6.64
CA TRP A 433 -19.58 -13.57 5.32
C TRP A 433 -20.49 -14.08 4.20
N GLY A 434 -21.12 -15.25 4.38
CA GLY A 434 -22.12 -15.78 3.46
C GLY A 434 -23.46 -15.05 3.61
N ASN A 435 -23.91 -14.84 4.84
CA ASN A 435 -25.11 -14.08 5.17
C ASN A 435 -25.00 -13.58 6.63
N GLU A 436 -24.90 -12.27 6.81
CA GLU A 436 -24.75 -11.62 8.12
C GLU A 436 -25.97 -11.79 9.03
N ASN A 437 -27.15 -12.07 8.45
CA ASN A 437 -28.42 -12.25 9.15
C ASN A 437 -28.83 -13.73 9.25
N ALA A 438 -27.92 -14.67 8.98
CA ALA A 438 -28.24 -16.10 9.04
C ALA A 438 -28.60 -16.53 10.47
N SER A 439 -29.68 -17.30 10.60
CA SER A 439 -30.02 -17.92 11.90
C SER A 439 -29.06 -19.06 12.22
N MET A 440 -29.01 -19.46 13.51
CA MET A 440 -28.18 -20.61 13.90
C MET A 440 -28.64 -21.91 13.26
N GLU A 441 -29.94 -22.05 12.97
CA GLU A 441 -30.47 -23.20 12.23
C GLU A 441 -29.93 -23.26 10.81
N GLU A 442 -29.93 -22.11 10.10
CA GLU A 442 -29.36 -22.00 8.75
C GLU A 442 -27.85 -22.25 8.74
N ILE A 443 -27.12 -21.76 9.75
CA ILE A 443 -25.70 -22.02 9.92
C ILE A 443 -25.43 -23.50 10.14
N ASN A 444 -26.19 -24.16 11.05
CA ASN A 444 -26.07 -25.58 11.31
C ASN A 444 -26.40 -26.42 10.07
N GLU A 445 -27.44 -26.06 9.31
CA GLU A 445 -27.79 -26.75 8.07
C GLU A 445 -26.69 -26.62 7.01
N ALA A 446 -26.15 -25.44 6.80
CA ALA A 446 -25.04 -25.21 5.87
C ALA A 446 -23.77 -25.97 6.30
N CYS A 447 -23.46 -25.96 7.60
CA CYS A 447 -22.36 -26.75 8.18
C CYS A 447 -22.55 -28.24 8.02
N HIS A 448 -23.77 -28.75 8.17
CA HIS A 448 -24.10 -30.15 7.95
C HIS A 448 -23.92 -30.55 6.48
N ILE A 449 -24.44 -29.77 5.53
CA ILE A 449 -24.27 -30.02 4.10
C ILE A 449 -22.78 -30.02 3.71
N ALA A 450 -21.97 -29.12 4.28
CA ALA A 450 -20.55 -29.05 4.05
C ALA A 450 -19.69 -29.96 4.94
N CYS A 451 -20.33 -30.81 5.79
CA CYS A 451 -19.67 -31.68 6.75
C CYS A 451 -18.74 -30.98 7.74
N VAL A 452 -19.02 -29.71 8.08
CA VAL A 452 -18.26 -28.96 9.10
C VAL A 452 -18.55 -29.51 10.49
N ASP A 453 -19.76 -29.95 10.74
CA ASP A 453 -20.22 -30.60 11.98
C ASP A 453 -19.34 -31.81 12.39
N GLU A 454 -18.78 -32.56 11.46
CA GLU A 454 -17.91 -33.72 11.76
C GLU A 454 -16.64 -33.35 12.56
N PHE A 455 -16.22 -32.10 12.51
CA PHE A 455 -15.05 -31.64 13.26
C PHE A 455 -15.32 -30.46 14.20
N LEU A 456 -16.52 -29.89 14.19
CA LEU A 456 -16.90 -28.74 15.02
C LEU A 456 -16.68 -29.04 16.53
N ASP A 457 -17.09 -30.24 16.98
CA ASP A 457 -16.93 -30.68 18.37
C ASP A 457 -15.47 -30.88 18.80
N ARG A 458 -14.55 -30.97 17.83
CA ARG A 458 -13.11 -31.10 18.09
C ARG A 458 -12.41 -29.72 18.16
N LEU A 459 -13.11 -28.68 17.81
CA LEU A 459 -12.58 -27.31 17.92
C LEU A 459 -12.68 -26.83 19.38
N PRO A 460 -11.65 -26.17 19.91
CA PRO A 460 -11.57 -25.82 21.34
C PRO A 460 -12.76 -25.01 21.88
N GLN A 461 -13.38 -24.18 21.03
CA GLN A 461 -14.48 -23.28 21.37
C GLN A 461 -15.64 -23.39 20.36
N GLY A 462 -15.77 -24.52 19.64
CA GLY A 462 -16.82 -24.71 18.65
C GLY A 462 -16.85 -23.57 17.62
N TYR A 463 -17.99 -22.92 17.46
CA TYR A 463 -18.18 -21.79 16.53
C TYR A 463 -17.35 -20.54 16.88
N ASP A 464 -16.97 -20.35 18.15
CA ASP A 464 -16.15 -19.21 18.59
C ASP A 464 -14.66 -19.44 18.45
N THR A 465 -14.23 -20.60 17.94
CA THR A 465 -12.82 -20.91 17.70
C THR A 465 -12.20 -19.92 16.73
N ASP A 466 -11.09 -19.29 17.12
CA ASP A 466 -10.35 -18.37 16.27
C ASP A 466 -9.65 -19.12 15.12
N MET A 467 -9.90 -18.68 13.89
CA MET A 467 -9.35 -19.25 12.67
C MET A 467 -7.91 -18.80 12.39
N GLY A 468 -7.47 -17.71 13.00
CA GLY A 468 -6.16 -17.10 12.72
C GLY A 468 -6.08 -16.49 11.31
N GLN A 469 -5.00 -15.77 11.05
CA GLN A 469 -4.80 -15.13 9.74
C GLN A 469 -4.66 -16.18 8.62
N GLY A 470 -5.56 -16.12 7.63
CA GLY A 470 -5.59 -17.08 6.51
C GLY A 470 -6.01 -18.49 6.93
N GLY A 471 -6.58 -18.68 8.12
CA GLY A 471 -7.05 -19.96 8.61
C GLY A 471 -5.93 -20.93 9.02
N VAL A 472 -4.84 -20.42 9.61
CA VAL A 472 -3.68 -21.26 10.01
C VAL A 472 -4.00 -22.31 11.07
N ASN A 473 -5.09 -22.10 11.82
CA ASN A 473 -5.50 -22.98 12.93
C ASN A 473 -6.34 -24.20 12.48
N VAL A 474 -6.62 -24.34 11.17
CA VAL A 474 -7.41 -25.44 10.61
C VAL A 474 -6.71 -26.08 9.42
N SER A 475 -6.98 -27.36 9.17
CA SER A 475 -6.43 -28.12 8.05
C SER A 475 -6.99 -27.61 6.70
N GLY A 476 -6.30 -27.95 5.59
CA GLY A 476 -6.74 -27.59 4.24
C GLY A 476 -8.17 -28.05 3.94
N GLY A 477 -8.52 -29.31 4.26
CA GLY A 477 -9.85 -29.85 4.06
C GLY A 477 -10.92 -29.22 4.96
N GLN A 478 -10.57 -28.85 6.20
CA GLN A 478 -11.47 -28.09 7.08
C GLN A 478 -11.73 -26.68 6.50
N LYS A 479 -10.68 -25.98 6.02
CA LYS A 479 -10.83 -24.71 5.32
C LYS A 479 -11.78 -24.78 4.14
N GLN A 480 -11.63 -25.79 3.31
CA GLN A 480 -12.49 -26.01 2.14
C GLN A 480 -13.94 -26.17 2.56
N ARG A 481 -14.23 -27.04 3.55
CA ARG A 481 -15.58 -27.26 4.07
C ARG A 481 -16.20 -26.00 4.66
N ILE A 482 -15.46 -25.20 5.41
CA ILE A 482 -15.93 -23.91 5.93
C ILE A 482 -16.26 -22.95 4.79
N CYS A 483 -15.42 -22.87 3.73
CA CYS A 483 -15.69 -22.03 2.57
C CYS A 483 -16.92 -22.50 1.77
N ILE A 484 -17.17 -23.81 1.69
CA ILE A 484 -18.38 -24.36 1.09
C ILE A 484 -19.61 -23.98 1.93
N ALA A 485 -19.58 -24.16 3.27
CA ALA A 485 -20.66 -23.74 4.15
C ALA A 485 -20.99 -22.24 4.01
N ARG A 486 -19.96 -21.41 3.98
CA ARG A 486 -20.09 -19.95 3.73
C ARG A 486 -20.77 -19.65 2.39
N ALA A 487 -20.42 -20.38 1.33
CA ALA A 487 -21.03 -20.23 0.01
C ALA A 487 -22.50 -20.66 -0.02
N ILE A 488 -22.86 -21.73 0.70
CA ILE A 488 -24.24 -22.22 0.85
C ILE A 488 -25.11 -21.21 1.61
N LEU A 489 -24.59 -20.63 2.69
CA LEU A 489 -25.30 -19.61 3.50
C LEU A 489 -25.74 -18.40 2.69
N LYS A 490 -25.07 -18.10 1.60
CA LYS A 490 -25.45 -17.02 0.68
C LYS A 490 -26.75 -17.33 -0.07
N LYS A 491 -27.21 -18.57 -0.11
CA LYS A 491 -28.38 -19.07 -0.85
C LYS A 491 -28.34 -18.67 -2.34
N PRO A 492 -27.24 -18.94 -3.04
CA PRO A 492 -27.06 -18.50 -4.41
C PRO A 492 -27.96 -19.27 -5.39
N LYS A 493 -28.20 -18.69 -6.59
CA LYS A 493 -28.80 -19.39 -7.73
C LYS A 493 -27.79 -20.24 -8.47
N VAL A 494 -26.51 -19.83 -8.44
CA VAL A 494 -25.38 -20.56 -9.05
C VAL A 494 -24.28 -20.72 -8.02
N LEU A 495 -23.84 -21.97 -7.81
CA LEU A 495 -22.69 -22.31 -6.98
C LEU A 495 -21.54 -22.82 -7.85
N ILE A 496 -20.40 -22.17 -7.76
CA ILE A 496 -19.17 -22.54 -8.46
C ILE A 496 -18.17 -23.09 -7.44
N LEU A 497 -17.74 -24.33 -7.64
CA LEU A 497 -16.74 -25.03 -6.85
C LEU A 497 -15.47 -25.22 -7.69
N ASP A 498 -14.48 -24.32 -7.54
CA ASP A 498 -13.24 -24.36 -8.31
C ASP A 498 -12.17 -25.16 -7.57
N ASP A 499 -12.02 -26.45 -7.94
CA ASP A 499 -11.08 -27.42 -7.32
C ASP A 499 -11.16 -27.42 -5.77
N SER A 500 -12.35 -27.12 -5.26
CA SER A 500 -12.59 -26.82 -3.86
C SER A 500 -12.79 -28.07 -2.98
N THR A 501 -12.68 -29.26 -3.55
CA THR A 501 -12.75 -30.55 -2.84
C THR A 501 -11.43 -31.34 -2.89
N SER A 502 -10.40 -30.80 -3.51
CA SER A 502 -9.10 -31.48 -3.73
C SER A 502 -8.36 -31.87 -2.44
N ALA A 503 -8.56 -31.17 -1.33
CA ALA A 503 -8.00 -31.49 -0.03
C ALA A 503 -8.98 -32.18 0.91
N VAL A 504 -10.19 -32.55 0.43
CA VAL A 504 -11.20 -33.31 1.14
C VAL A 504 -11.08 -34.78 0.70
N ASP A 505 -11.26 -35.70 1.61
CA ASP A 505 -11.29 -37.14 1.29
C ASP A 505 -12.52 -37.50 0.46
N THR A 506 -12.41 -38.60 -0.31
CA THR A 506 -13.43 -39.00 -1.29
C THR A 506 -14.80 -39.32 -0.64
N ALA A 507 -14.81 -39.82 0.59
CA ALA A 507 -16.05 -40.15 1.29
C ALA A 507 -16.79 -38.87 1.74
N THR A 508 -16.08 -37.92 2.30
CA THR A 508 -16.62 -36.60 2.69
C THR A 508 -17.07 -35.81 1.45
N GLU A 509 -16.31 -35.84 0.35
CA GLU A 509 -16.71 -35.22 -0.92
C GLU A 509 -18.04 -35.77 -1.45
N ALA A 510 -18.21 -37.10 -1.37
CA ALA A 510 -19.46 -37.75 -1.77
C ALA A 510 -20.66 -37.29 -0.91
N LYS A 511 -20.48 -37.17 0.43
CA LYS A 511 -21.51 -36.65 1.34
C LYS A 511 -21.89 -35.18 1.00
N ILE A 512 -20.89 -34.33 0.78
CA ILE A 512 -21.13 -32.93 0.39
C ILE A 512 -21.93 -32.85 -0.91
N ARG A 513 -21.55 -33.63 -1.93
CA ARG A 513 -22.27 -33.70 -3.20
C ARG A 513 -23.72 -34.18 -3.03
N GLU A 514 -23.92 -35.23 -2.24
CA GLU A 514 -25.25 -35.75 -1.95
C GLU A 514 -26.10 -34.73 -1.19
N GLY A 515 -25.52 -34.04 -0.19
CA GLY A 515 -26.16 -32.98 0.55
C GLY A 515 -26.59 -31.82 -0.35
N LEU A 516 -25.72 -31.38 -1.24
CA LEU A 516 -26.01 -30.33 -2.23
C LEU A 516 -27.11 -30.75 -3.22
N ALA A 517 -27.13 -32.02 -3.67
CA ALA A 517 -28.14 -32.52 -4.60
C ALA A 517 -29.52 -32.64 -3.94
N LYS A 518 -29.59 -33.16 -2.70
CA LYS A 518 -30.86 -33.39 -2.00
C LYS A 518 -31.47 -32.10 -1.42
N LYS A 519 -30.63 -31.22 -0.83
CA LYS A 519 -31.09 -30.04 -0.09
C LYS A 519 -31.25 -28.80 -0.96
N LEU A 520 -30.51 -28.72 -2.07
CA LEU A 520 -30.46 -27.57 -2.95
C LEU A 520 -30.63 -27.98 -4.43
N PRO A 521 -31.76 -28.65 -4.79
CA PRO A 521 -31.96 -29.19 -6.15
C PRO A 521 -32.06 -28.08 -7.20
N ASP A 522 -32.70 -26.96 -6.90
CA ASP A 522 -32.94 -25.85 -7.84
C ASP A 522 -31.71 -24.97 -8.11
N MET A 523 -30.62 -25.20 -7.39
CA MET A 523 -29.40 -24.45 -7.54
C MET A 523 -28.54 -25.04 -8.66
N THR A 524 -28.12 -24.19 -9.61
CA THR A 524 -27.15 -24.59 -10.65
C THR A 524 -25.78 -24.77 -10.01
N LYS A 525 -25.11 -25.89 -10.25
CA LYS A 525 -23.83 -26.24 -9.65
C LYS A 525 -22.76 -26.44 -10.73
N ILE A 526 -21.66 -25.74 -10.62
CA ILE A 526 -20.50 -25.90 -11.51
C ILE A 526 -19.34 -26.43 -10.67
N VAL A 527 -18.88 -27.63 -10.98
CA VAL A 527 -17.80 -28.31 -10.26
C VAL A 527 -16.60 -28.42 -11.18
N ILE A 528 -15.57 -27.65 -10.91
CA ILE A 528 -14.26 -27.83 -11.54
C ILE A 528 -13.50 -28.84 -10.70
N ALA A 529 -13.07 -29.93 -11.31
CA ALA A 529 -12.28 -30.95 -10.65
C ALA A 529 -11.13 -31.45 -11.54
N GLN A 530 -10.11 -31.97 -10.88
CA GLN A 530 -9.01 -32.67 -11.53
C GLN A 530 -9.33 -34.18 -11.60
N ARG A 531 -10.19 -34.70 -10.69
CA ARG A 531 -10.55 -36.10 -10.61
C ARG A 531 -11.89 -36.36 -11.29
N ILE A 532 -11.95 -37.37 -12.14
CA ILE A 532 -13.20 -37.80 -12.78
C ILE A 532 -14.24 -38.25 -11.74
N SER A 533 -13.81 -38.86 -10.64
CA SER A 533 -14.71 -39.29 -9.55
C SER A 533 -15.57 -38.16 -8.98
N SER A 534 -15.07 -36.92 -9.01
CA SER A 534 -15.78 -35.73 -8.52
C SER A 534 -16.89 -35.26 -9.46
N VAL A 535 -16.78 -35.52 -10.77
CA VAL A 535 -17.69 -35.01 -11.81
C VAL A 535 -18.50 -36.10 -12.54
N LYS A 536 -18.21 -37.40 -12.34
CA LYS A 536 -18.85 -38.49 -13.07
C LYS A 536 -20.37 -38.56 -12.88
N HIS A 537 -20.92 -37.95 -11.84
CA HIS A 537 -22.36 -37.91 -11.54
C HIS A 537 -23.00 -36.57 -11.98
N ALA A 538 -22.26 -35.70 -12.67
CA ALA A 538 -22.81 -34.47 -13.21
C ALA A 538 -23.78 -34.76 -14.38
N ASP A 539 -24.79 -33.90 -14.53
CA ASP A 539 -25.75 -33.99 -15.64
C ASP A 539 -25.05 -33.79 -16.99
N GLN A 540 -24.03 -32.94 -17.03
CA GLN A 540 -23.14 -32.76 -18.17
C GLN A 540 -21.71 -32.53 -17.69
N ILE A 541 -20.76 -32.98 -18.51
CA ILE A 541 -19.32 -32.76 -18.31
C ILE A 541 -18.79 -32.01 -19.52
N ILE A 542 -18.14 -30.89 -19.27
CA ILE A 542 -17.45 -30.07 -20.27
C ILE A 542 -15.95 -30.38 -20.19
N ILE A 543 -15.39 -30.84 -21.30
CA ILE A 543 -13.94 -31.04 -21.43
C ILE A 543 -13.32 -29.80 -22.01
N LEU A 544 -12.42 -29.15 -21.24
CA LEU A 544 -11.70 -27.99 -21.70
C LEU A 544 -10.26 -28.38 -22.04
N ASP A 545 -9.86 -28.13 -23.29
CA ASP A 545 -8.48 -28.33 -23.74
C ASP A 545 -7.94 -27.05 -24.40
N ARG A 546 -6.80 -26.57 -23.94
CA ARG A 546 -6.11 -25.37 -24.44
C ARG A 546 -7.05 -24.17 -24.68
N GLY A 547 -7.93 -23.92 -23.71
CA GLY A 547 -8.87 -22.80 -23.76
C GLY A 547 -10.05 -22.97 -24.73
N LYS A 548 -10.33 -24.18 -25.22
CA LYS A 548 -11.46 -24.52 -26.09
C LYS A 548 -12.30 -25.64 -25.47
N VAL A 549 -13.58 -25.66 -25.78
CA VAL A 549 -14.45 -26.78 -25.46
C VAL A 549 -14.14 -27.92 -26.44
N ALA A 550 -13.55 -29.00 -25.93
CA ALA A 550 -13.19 -30.16 -26.73
C ALA A 550 -14.37 -31.12 -26.89
N ALA A 551 -15.20 -31.30 -25.85
CA ALA A 551 -16.42 -32.09 -25.90
C ALA A 551 -17.36 -31.74 -24.75
N ILE A 552 -18.65 -32.05 -24.91
CA ILE A 552 -19.69 -31.97 -23.89
C ILE A 552 -20.50 -33.26 -23.92
N GLY A 553 -20.80 -33.85 -22.76
CA GLY A 553 -21.60 -35.05 -22.68
C GLY A 553 -21.74 -35.60 -21.25
N THR A 554 -22.40 -36.74 -21.08
CA THR A 554 -22.42 -37.45 -19.82
C THR A 554 -21.15 -38.29 -19.64
N HIS A 555 -20.91 -38.83 -18.44
CA HIS A 555 -19.77 -39.71 -18.18
C HIS A 555 -19.71 -40.87 -19.18
N GLU A 556 -20.87 -41.55 -19.42
CA GLU A 556 -20.95 -42.70 -20.30
C GLU A 556 -20.64 -42.33 -21.75
N THR A 557 -21.22 -41.23 -22.25
CA THR A 557 -21.03 -40.78 -23.63
C THR A 557 -19.60 -40.33 -23.92
N LEU A 558 -18.98 -39.66 -22.95
CA LEU A 558 -17.59 -39.19 -23.08
C LEU A 558 -16.59 -40.35 -22.95
N LEU A 559 -16.85 -41.30 -22.06
CA LEU A 559 -16.03 -42.49 -21.93
C LEU A 559 -16.05 -43.38 -23.19
N ALA A 560 -17.22 -43.46 -23.87
CA ALA A 560 -17.36 -44.22 -25.11
C ALA A 560 -16.72 -43.51 -26.32
N ASN A 561 -16.81 -42.17 -26.43
CA ASN A 561 -16.58 -41.45 -27.68
C ASN A 561 -15.46 -40.38 -27.64
N ASN A 562 -14.91 -40.07 -26.47
CA ASN A 562 -13.91 -38.98 -26.38
C ASN A 562 -12.56 -39.49 -25.86
N ARG A 563 -11.55 -39.42 -26.71
CA ARG A 563 -10.20 -39.89 -26.43
C ARG A 563 -9.54 -39.15 -25.26
N ILE A 564 -9.72 -37.84 -25.15
CA ILE A 564 -9.13 -37.04 -24.06
C ILE A 564 -9.71 -37.49 -22.70
N TYR A 565 -11.02 -37.73 -22.66
CA TYR A 565 -11.67 -38.19 -21.45
C TYR A 565 -11.22 -39.61 -21.06
N GLN A 566 -11.07 -40.50 -22.04
CA GLN A 566 -10.54 -41.85 -21.83
C GLN A 566 -9.12 -41.83 -21.28
N GLU A 567 -8.23 -41.05 -21.87
CA GLU A 567 -6.84 -40.89 -21.40
C GLU A 567 -6.78 -40.40 -19.95
N ILE A 568 -7.61 -39.40 -19.57
CA ILE A 568 -7.69 -38.91 -18.19
C ILE A 568 -8.25 -40.00 -17.26
N TYR A 569 -9.28 -40.76 -17.70
CA TYR A 569 -9.89 -41.80 -16.91
C TYR A 569 -8.92 -42.97 -16.64
N GLU A 570 -8.22 -43.45 -17.66
CA GLU A 570 -7.24 -44.54 -17.56
C GLU A 570 -6.07 -44.14 -16.65
N SER A 571 -5.52 -42.96 -16.83
CA SER A 571 -4.41 -42.47 -16.00
C SER A 571 -4.78 -42.37 -14.50
N GLN A 572 -6.06 -42.12 -14.19
CA GLN A 572 -6.54 -42.08 -12.79
C GLN A 572 -6.88 -43.44 -12.23
N LYS A 573 -7.22 -44.41 -13.08
CA LYS A 573 -7.50 -45.79 -12.68
C LYS A 573 -6.20 -46.52 -12.33
N GLU A 574 -5.16 -46.36 -13.14
CA GLU A 574 -3.85 -46.98 -12.89
C GLU A 574 -3.18 -46.45 -11.60
N GLY A 575 -3.48 -45.21 -11.18
CA GLY A 575 -2.99 -44.63 -9.92
C GLY A 575 -3.71 -45.09 -8.65
N VAL A 576 -4.82 -45.84 -8.77
CA VAL A 576 -5.58 -46.42 -7.64
C VAL A 576 -5.23 -47.87 -7.39
N ASP A 577 -4.68 -48.60 -8.39
CA ASP A 577 -4.29 -50.00 -8.31
C ASP A 577 -2.82 -50.20 -7.88
N LEU A 578 -2.08 -49.15 -7.50
CA LEU A 578 -0.75 -49.13 -6.87
C LEU A 578 -0.85 -48.71 -5.41
#